data_f17e66728a18be6913e9ed2a1f2f9403
#
_entry.id   f17e66728a18be6913e9ed2a1f2f9403
#
_cell.length_a   1.000
_cell.length_b   1.000
_cell.length_c   1.000
_cell.angle_alpha   90.00
_cell.angle_beta   90.00
_cell.angle_gamma   90.00
#
_symmetry.space_group_name_H-M   'P 1'
#
loop_
_entity.id
_entity.type
_entity.pdbx_description
1 polymer ?
#
loop_
_entity_poly.entity_id
_entity_poly.type
_entity_poly.pdbx_seq_one_letter_code
_entity_poly.pdbx_strand_id
1 'polypeptide(L)'
;MKRFLTAGAACLAMASAVHTQALAQDAPADAPKPMDLPRDWSATLTQDATGLHDIMIDSHPGVHDPLNPAFKPRLEEGLTVALERAKTTTDAGGWWWALRAYVASFEDGHVGISITQPNYGFPTRWPGFLTVYRGADQVVADREPADAATPPLGARLIDCDGVAAEALAEQRIGQFRGRWFLEAQRTLYGDWQFLSAQNPWIGEMRQCRFEADGATKTYALNWRATPEDIYARRAKLAQRAATDFGLKHFDDGGFWISTPSFNGDPSSETLAELTALIADMKTKQDALRAAPYVVLDLRGNGGGSSHWSQLMAQVLWGDAWMAAHPEPAIEAVEWRASDGNIAEISAFLDKLRATNGQPELIAWAEDAINGMKAAHAAGQVYWRSANDEKPADAAPPPPAPQLMAGRVYVLTDSSCGSACLDAVDLWKTAGALQVGRETSADTVYMEIREPVLPSGLAQIAVPMKVYRGRARGNNEPQRPQYIIAGDMSDDAALLAAIRRLQPD
;
A
#
# COMPACT_ATOMS: atom_id res chain seq x y z
N MET A 1 11.64 -37.45 20.17
CA MET A 1 10.60 -36.44 20.02
C MET A 1 11.24 -35.25 19.32
N LYS A 2 11.21 -35.24 18.00
CA LYS A 2 11.71 -34.11 17.18
C LYS A 2 10.50 -33.19 16.96
N ARG A 3 10.57 -31.95 17.45
CA ARG A 3 9.58 -30.92 17.22
C ARG A 3 9.67 -30.50 15.73
N PHE A 4 8.69 -30.83 14.96
CA PHE A 4 8.47 -30.23 13.65
C PHE A 4 7.91 -28.82 13.90
N LEU A 5 8.76 -27.81 13.86
CA LEU A 5 8.38 -26.43 13.65
C LEU A 5 8.18 -26.27 12.14
N THR A 6 6.94 -26.20 11.71
CA THR A 6 6.61 -25.70 10.38
C THR A 6 7.04 -24.24 10.32
N ALA A 7 8.14 -23.98 9.64
CA ALA A 7 8.53 -22.62 9.27
C ALA A 7 7.49 -22.09 8.27
N GLY A 8 6.50 -21.38 8.79
CA GLY A 8 5.67 -20.53 7.93
C GLY A 8 6.57 -19.46 7.30
N ALA A 9 6.42 -19.23 6.02
CA ALA A 9 7.14 -18.20 5.30
C ALA A 9 7.01 -16.87 6.06
N ALA A 10 8.10 -16.47 6.73
CA ALA A 10 8.16 -15.16 7.37
C ALA A 10 8.27 -14.12 6.25
N CYS A 11 7.14 -13.61 5.78
CA CYS A 11 7.12 -12.37 5.01
C CYS A 11 7.59 -11.25 5.92
N LEU A 12 8.89 -10.99 5.91
CA LEU A 12 9.46 -9.82 6.55
C LEU A 12 9.19 -8.63 5.65
N ALA A 13 8.20 -7.83 5.98
CA ALA A 13 8.19 -6.45 5.55
C ALA A 13 9.30 -5.75 6.33
N MET A 14 10.42 -5.49 5.67
CA MET A 14 11.41 -4.54 6.18
C MET A 14 10.75 -3.17 6.16
N ALA A 15 10.36 -2.67 7.34
CA ALA A 15 9.89 -1.31 7.48
C ALA A 15 11.10 -0.39 7.33
N SER A 16 11.17 0.26 6.17
CA SER A 16 12.23 1.17 5.79
C SER A 16 12.07 2.53 6.46
N ALA A 17 12.25 2.59 7.78
CA ALA A 17 12.15 3.85 8.52
C ALA A 17 13.49 4.38 9.05
N VAL A 18 14.65 3.81 8.67
CA VAL A 18 15.88 4.03 9.43
C VAL A 18 16.90 4.97 8.78
N HIS A 19 16.81 5.24 7.49
CA HIS A 19 17.84 6.10 6.85
C HIS A 19 17.56 7.61 6.89
N THR A 20 16.35 8.04 7.19
CA THR A 20 16.02 9.48 7.24
C THR A 20 16.35 10.16 8.58
N GLN A 21 16.51 9.41 9.67
CA GLN A 21 16.83 10.01 10.98
C GLN A 21 18.32 10.27 11.22
N ALA A 22 19.22 9.52 10.59
CA ALA A 22 20.65 9.67 10.84
C ALA A 22 21.28 10.90 10.15
N LEU A 23 20.67 11.46 9.11
CA LEU A 23 21.16 12.66 8.42
C LEU A 23 20.49 13.96 8.89
N ALA A 24 19.44 13.89 9.72
CA ALA A 24 18.66 15.06 10.13
C ALA A 24 19.06 15.64 11.50
N GLN A 25 19.96 14.99 12.26
CA GLN A 25 20.22 15.38 13.65
C GLN A 25 21.27 16.50 13.84
N ASP A 26 22.05 16.90 12.82
CA ASP A 26 23.14 17.86 12.96
C ASP A 26 23.04 19.13 12.09
N ALA A 27 21.98 19.36 11.35
CA ALA A 27 21.84 20.60 10.59
C ALA A 27 21.29 21.73 11.50
N PRO A 28 21.90 22.93 11.50
CA PRO A 28 21.32 24.07 12.20
C PRO A 28 19.88 24.33 11.75
N ALA A 29 18.99 24.70 12.67
CA ALA A 29 17.58 24.96 12.38
C ALA A 29 17.34 25.98 11.24
N ASP A 30 18.31 26.85 10.97
CA ASP A 30 18.30 27.90 9.95
C ASP A 30 19.03 27.51 8.65
N ALA A 31 19.52 26.28 8.50
CA ALA A 31 20.15 25.86 7.25
C ALA A 31 19.13 25.77 6.13
N PRO A 32 19.42 26.24 4.89
CA PRO A 32 18.52 26.09 3.75
C PRO A 32 18.23 24.62 3.52
N LYS A 33 16.94 24.27 3.42
CA LYS A 33 16.54 22.89 3.17
C LYS A 33 16.91 22.46 1.75
N PRO A 34 17.24 21.18 1.52
CA PRO A 34 17.73 20.69 0.23
C PRO A 34 16.84 21.07 -0.97
N MET A 35 15.52 21.04 -0.79
CA MET A 35 14.56 21.38 -1.85
C MET A 35 14.50 22.87 -2.17
N ASP A 36 14.94 23.75 -1.27
CA ASP A 36 14.88 25.20 -1.40
C ASP A 36 16.18 25.78 -2.03
N LEU A 37 17.20 24.93 -2.21
CA LEU A 37 18.47 25.36 -2.79
C LEU A 37 18.35 25.58 -4.31
N PRO A 38 18.92 26.67 -4.86
CA PRO A 38 19.01 26.88 -6.30
C PRO A 38 19.76 25.73 -6.98
N ARG A 39 19.20 25.22 -8.08
CA ARG A 39 19.82 24.14 -8.86
C ARG A 39 19.36 24.14 -10.31
N ASP A 40 20.08 23.42 -11.16
CA ASP A 40 19.65 23.07 -12.49
C ASP A 40 18.68 21.89 -12.41
N TRP A 41 17.38 22.17 -12.48
CA TRP A 41 16.34 21.15 -12.38
C TRP A 41 16.31 20.20 -13.57
N SER A 42 16.72 20.65 -14.78
CA SER A 42 16.87 19.81 -15.95
C SER A 42 17.96 18.75 -15.75
N ALA A 43 19.15 19.19 -15.31
CA ALA A 43 20.25 18.29 -14.98
C ALA A 43 19.91 17.34 -13.81
N THR A 44 19.24 17.88 -12.77
CA THR A 44 18.80 17.08 -11.61
C THR A 44 17.81 15.98 -12.01
N LEU A 45 16.81 16.30 -12.84
CA LEU A 45 15.87 15.30 -13.35
C LEU A 45 16.55 14.26 -14.23
N THR A 46 17.46 14.68 -15.10
CA THR A 46 18.23 13.76 -15.95
C THR A 46 19.03 12.78 -15.10
N GLN A 47 19.72 13.28 -14.07
CA GLN A 47 20.52 12.46 -13.15
C GLN A 47 19.64 11.47 -12.36
N ASP A 48 18.53 11.93 -11.81
CA ASP A 48 17.65 11.11 -10.97
C ASP A 48 16.84 10.09 -11.80
N ALA A 49 16.36 10.46 -12.99
CA ALA A 49 15.68 9.51 -13.87
C ALA A 49 16.60 8.39 -14.34
N THR A 50 17.86 8.71 -14.65
CA THR A 50 18.89 7.71 -14.98
C THR A 50 19.20 6.84 -13.76
N GLY A 51 19.39 7.44 -12.59
CA GLY A 51 19.63 6.69 -11.34
C GLY A 51 18.46 5.79 -10.96
N LEU A 52 17.20 6.24 -11.13
CA LEU A 52 16.02 5.40 -10.96
C LEU A 52 16.04 4.20 -11.89
N HIS A 53 16.31 4.41 -13.17
CA HIS A 53 16.45 3.35 -14.16
C HIS A 53 17.51 2.31 -13.76
N ASP A 54 18.70 2.77 -13.37
CA ASP A 54 19.81 1.89 -12.97
C ASP A 54 19.49 1.09 -11.71
N ILE A 55 18.84 1.72 -10.72
CA ILE A 55 18.34 1.03 -9.51
C ILE A 55 17.31 -0.03 -9.85
N MET A 56 16.39 0.24 -10.78
CA MET A 56 15.39 -0.74 -11.21
C MET A 56 16.07 -1.92 -11.93
N ILE A 57 17.04 -1.70 -12.78
CA ILE A 57 17.81 -2.78 -13.44
C ILE A 57 18.56 -3.64 -12.42
N ASP A 58 19.20 -3.02 -11.44
CA ASP A 58 19.89 -3.73 -10.38
C ASP A 58 18.93 -4.59 -9.56
N SER A 59 17.84 -4.01 -9.06
CA SER A 59 17.08 -4.56 -7.95
C SER A 59 15.80 -5.26 -8.33
N HIS A 60 15.04 -4.72 -9.32
CA HIS A 60 13.68 -5.18 -9.56
C HIS A 60 13.64 -6.51 -10.33
N PRO A 61 12.99 -7.57 -9.77
CA PRO A 61 12.92 -8.87 -10.46
C PRO A 61 12.25 -8.80 -11.84
N GLY A 62 11.25 -7.94 -11.99
CA GLY A 62 10.46 -7.79 -13.23
C GLY A 62 11.28 -7.46 -14.47
N VAL A 63 12.47 -6.86 -14.32
CA VAL A 63 13.36 -6.53 -15.45
C VAL A 63 13.80 -7.79 -16.22
N HIS A 64 13.91 -8.91 -15.53
CA HIS A 64 14.36 -10.19 -16.06
C HIS A 64 13.28 -11.28 -16.02
N ASP A 65 12.05 -10.92 -15.66
CA ASP A 65 10.97 -11.89 -15.48
C ASP A 65 10.35 -12.32 -16.82
N PRO A 66 10.53 -13.58 -17.24
CA PRO A 66 9.94 -14.09 -18.47
C PRO A 66 8.41 -14.12 -18.44
N LEU A 67 7.79 -14.11 -17.25
CA LEU A 67 6.34 -14.06 -17.08
C LEU A 67 5.77 -12.64 -17.17
N ASN A 68 6.64 -11.61 -17.20
CA ASN A 68 6.26 -10.22 -17.40
C ASN A 68 7.12 -9.53 -18.47
N PRO A 69 7.04 -9.96 -19.73
CA PRO A 69 7.91 -9.45 -20.80
C PRO A 69 7.68 -7.95 -21.11
N ALA A 70 6.56 -7.37 -20.65
CA ALA A 70 6.27 -5.96 -20.83
C ALA A 70 7.02 -5.05 -19.83
N PHE A 71 7.60 -5.59 -18.75
CA PHE A 71 8.22 -4.77 -17.71
C PHE A 71 9.42 -3.97 -18.22
N LYS A 72 10.36 -4.63 -18.90
CA LYS A 72 11.57 -3.96 -19.43
C LYS A 72 11.24 -2.90 -20.47
N PRO A 73 10.37 -3.12 -21.47
CA PRO A 73 9.92 -2.05 -22.37
C PRO A 73 9.32 -0.83 -21.62
N ARG A 74 8.53 -1.03 -20.57
CA ARG A 74 7.99 0.07 -19.76
C ARG A 74 9.10 0.85 -19.04
N LEU A 75 10.13 0.16 -18.54
CA LEU A 75 11.29 0.78 -17.91
C LEU A 75 12.00 1.73 -18.88
N GLU A 76 12.29 1.26 -20.10
CA GLU A 76 12.99 2.04 -21.14
C GLU A 76 12.15 3.22 -21.65
N GLU A 77 10.85 3.00 -21.86
CA GLU A 77 9.92 4.05 -22.26
C GLU A 77 9.79 5.12 -21.19
N GLY A 78 9.66 4.72 -19.92
CA GLY A 78 9.58 5.63 -18.78
C GLY A 78 10.81 6.53 -18.67
N LEU A 79 12.01 5.97 -18.84
CA LEU A 79 13.25 6.75 -18.92
C LEU A 79 13.22 7.75 -20.08
N THR A 80 12.83 7.29 -21.27
CA THR A 80 12.74 8.13 -22.47
C THR A 80 11.83 9.33 -22.23
N VAL A 81 10.64 9.10 -21.67
CA VAL A 81 9.68 10.17 -21.35
C VAL A 81 10.22 11.12 -20.28
N ALA A 82 10.88 10.60 -19.23
CA ALA A 82 11.47 11.42 -18.18
C ALA A 82 12.60 12.32 -18.72
N LEU A 83 13.48 11.80 -19.58
CA LEU A 83 14.54 12.57 -20.22
C LEU A 83 14.01 13.62 -21.20
N GLU A 84 12.93 13.34 -21.92
CA GLU A 84 12.26 14.36 -22.76
C GLU A 84 11.68 15.49 -21.89
N ARG A 85 11.01 15.15 -20.78
CA ARG A 85 10.50 16.12 -19.82
C ARG A 85 11.61 16.95 -19.17
N ALA A 86 12.78 16.38 -18.94
CA ALA A 86 13.93 17.07 -18.38
C ALA A 86 14.36 18.29 -19.22
N LYS A 87 14.23 18.24 -20.54
CA LYS A 87 14.59 19.34 -21.46
C LYS A 87 13.84 20.66 -21.19
N THR A 88 12.65 20.57 -20.59
CA THR A 88 11.80 21.72 -20.29
C THR A 88 11.54 21.93 -18.78
N THR A 89 12.16 21.11 -17.93
CA THR A 89 11.99 21.19 -16.48
C THR A 89 12.83 22.35 -15.91
N THR A 90 12.16 23.29 -15.25
CA THR A 90 12.77 24.50 -14.69
C THR A 90 12.61 24.63 -13.18
N ASP A 91 11.86 23.75 -12.54
CA ASP A 91 11.53 23.82 -11.11
C ASP A 91 11.31 22.42 -10.48
N ALA A 92 11.15 22.43 -9.15
CA ALA A 92 10.91 21.22 -8.36
C ALA A 92 9.62 20.48 -8.76
N GLY A 93 8.59 21.20 -9.22
CA GLY A 93 7.34 20.61 -9.67
C GLY A 93 7.55 19.75 -10.91
N GLY A 94 8.25 20.27 -11.93
CA GLY A 94 8.60 19.52 -13.14
C GLY A 94 9.43 18.28 -12.82
N TRP A 95 10.46 18.41 -11.99
CA TRP A 95 11.29 17.29 -11.52
C TRP A 95 10.44 16.22 -10.83
N TRP A 96 9.63 16.60 -9.85
CA TRP A 96 8.82 15.66 -9.07
C TRP A 96 7.79 14.91 -9.90
N TRP A 97 7.01 15.64 -10.68
CA TRP A 97 5.92 15.04 -11.44
C TRP A 97 6.41 14.20 -12.62
N ALA A 98 7.59 14.50 -13.19
CA ALA A 98 8.21 13.65 -14.18
C ALA A 98 8.63 12.29 -13.59
N LEU A 99 9.30 12.29 -12.41
CA LEU A 99 9.67 11.06 -11.69
C LEU A 99 8.44 10.29 -11.20
N ARG A 100 7.41 10.99 -10.70
CA ARG A 100 6.14 10.35 -10.31
C ARG A 100 5.48 9.62 -11.47
N ALA A 101 5.45 10.20 -12.65
CA ALA A 101 4.89 9.56 -13.83
C ALA A 101 5.72 8.33 -14.25
N TYR A 102 7.05 8.42 -14.15
CA TYR A 102 7.91 7.28 -14.42
C TYR A 102 7.64 6.11 -13.46
N VAL A 103 7.59 6.37 -12.17
CA VAL A 103 7.23 5.37 -11.15
C VAL A 103 5.82 4.80 -11.38
N ALA A 104 4.84 5.65 -11.70
CA ALA A 104 3.47 5.23 -11.95
C ALA A 104 3.33 4.28 -13.15
N SER A 105 4.22 4.39 -14.16
CA SER A 105 4.18 3.59 -15.37
C SER A 105 4.47 2.10 -15.15
N PHE A 106 5.10 1.72 -14.03
CA PHE A 106 5.33 0.31 -13.69
C PHE A 106 4.06 -0.44 -13.30
N GLU A 107 3.00 0.28 -12.88
CA GLU A 107 1.75 -0.31 -12.39
C GLU A 107 1.99 -1.33 -11.26
N ASP A 108 3.00 -1.08 -10.43
CA ASP A 108 3.36 -1.91 -9.28
C ASP A 108 3.12 -1.18 -7.97
N GLY A 109 2.39 -1.82 -7.04
CA GLY A 109 2.07 -1.25 -5.74
C GLY A 109 3.27 -1.10 -4.81
N HIS A 110 4.33 -1.86 -5.07
CA HIS A 110 5.58 -1.82 -4.30
C HIS A 110 6.66 -0.93 -4.95
N VAL A 111 6.41 -0.37 -6.14
CA VAL A 111 7.27 0.67 -6.71
C VAL A 111 6.71 2.04 -6.35
N GLY A 112 7.45 2.79 -5.54
CA GLY A 112 7.03 4.08 -5.00
C GLY A 112 8.13 5.13 -5.09
N ILE A 113 7.78 6.39 -4.84
CA ILE A 113 8.74 7.49 -4.71
C ILE A 113 8.28 8.45 -3.61
N SER A 114 9.20 8.90 -2.79
CA SER A 114 8.97 9.89 -1.75
C SER A 114 10.10 10.93 -1.72
N ILE A 115 9.78 12.17 -1.30
CA ILE A 115 10.78 13.22 -1.09
C ILE A 115 11.48 12.97 0.24
N THR A 116 12.82 13.05 0.25
CA THR A 116 13.64 12.81 1.45
C THR A 116 13.50 13.92 2.50
N GLN A 117 13.19 15.17 2.05
CA GLN A 117 12.99 16.29 2.99
C GLN A 117 11.67 16.10 3.75
N PRO A 118 11.70 15.93 5.09
CA PRO A 118 10.49 15.78 5.89
C PRO A 118 9.53 16.96 5.73
N ASN A 119 8.22 16.65 5.67
CA ASN A 119 7.13 17.63 5.60
C ASN A 119 7.22 18.59 4.38
N TYR A 120 7.97 18.24 3.33
CA TYR A 120 7.95 19.01 2.11
C TYR A 120 6.61 18.84 1.39
N GLY A 121 5.99 19.96 1.02
CA GLY A 121 4.73 19.98 0.27
C GLY A 121 4.74 21.05 -0.81
N PHE A 122 4.27 20.70 -1.98
CA PHE A 122 4.09 21.71 -3.04
C PHE A 122 2.92 22.63 -2.70
N PRO A 123 3.05 23.95 -2.96
CA PRO A 123 1.90 24.85 -2.94
C PRO A 123 0.78 24.32 -3.82
N THR A 124 -0.42 24.32 -3.28
CA THR A 124 -1.59 23.80 -3.98
C THR A 124 -2.60 24.90 -4.29
N ARG A 125 -3.34 24.70 -5.39
CA ARG A 125 -4.47 25.54 -5.81
C ARG A 125 -5.69 24.68 -6.07
N TRP A 126 -6.87 25.24 -5.88
CA TRP A 126 -8.15 24.58 -6.08
C TRP A 126 -9.23 25.56 -6.55
N PRO A 127 -10.34 25.10 -7.16
CA PRO A 127 -11.44 25.98 -7.59
C PRO A 127 -12.48 26.24 -6.51
N GLY A 128 -12.22 25.89 -5.22
CA GLY A 128 -13.14 26.09 -4.11
C GLY A 128 -14.00 24.86 -3.79
N PHE A 129 -13.72 23.72 -4.37
CA PHE A 129 -14.40 22.45 -4.08
C PHE A 129 -13.48 21.27 -4.37
N LEU A 130 -13.81 20.11 -3.80
CA LEU A 130 -13.18 18.82 -4.06
C LEU A 130 -14.22 17.80 -4.49
N THR A 131 -13.79 16.84 -5.28
CA THR A 131 -14.60 15.69 -5.70
C THR A 131 -14.00 14.39 -5.19
N VAL A 132 -14.84 13.37 -5.03
CA VAL A 132 -14.43 12.00 -4.70
C VAL A 132 -15.22 11.03 -5.57
N TYR A 133 -14.72 9.80 -5.69
CA TYR A 133 -15.49 8.73 -6.31
C TYR A 133 -16.54 8.17 -5.33
N ARG A 134 -17.75 7.93 -5.86
CA ARG A 134 -18.83 7.18 -5.24
C ARG A 134 -19.31 6.16 -6.28
N GLY A 135 -18.84 4.92 -6.14
CA GLY A 135 -18.93 3.95 -7.21
C GLY A 135 -18.15 4.41 -8.44
N ALA A 136 -18.79 4.44 -9.59
CA ALA A 136 -18.19 4.89 -10.85
C ALA A 136 -18.22 6.44 -11.02
N ASP A 137 -19.02 7.14 -10.23
CA ASP A 137 -19.24 8.58 -10.41
C ASP A 137 -18.29 9.41 -9.55
N GLN A 138 -17.76 10.48 -10.13
CA GLN A 138 -17.01 11.50 -9.41
C GLN A 138 -17.96 12.62 -9.01
N VAL A 139 -18.12 12.81 -7.70
CA VAL A 139 -19.10 13.74 -7.12
C VAL A 139 -18.44 14.80 -6.24
N VAL A 140 -19.04 15.99 -6.18
CA VAL A 140 -18.61 17.06 -5.27
C VAL A 140 -18.89 16.64 -3.84
N ALA A 141 -17.82 16.54 -3.03
CA ALA A 141 -17.92 16.07 -1.65
C ALA A 141 -17.52 17.12 -0.62
N ASP A 142 -16.83 18.18 -1.04
CA ASP A 142 -16.47 19.32 -0.21
C ASP A 142 -16.46 20.61 -1.03
N ARG A 143 -16.81 21.73 -0.42
CA ARG A 143 -16.81 23.05 -1.06
C ARG A 143 -16.72 24.18 -0.04
N GLU A 144 -16.28 25.35 -0.50
CA GLU A 144 -16.39 26.58 0.29
C GLU A 144 -17.86 26.95 0.49
N PRO A 145 -18.36 26.98 1.73
CA PRO A 145 -19.80 27.19 1.98
C PRO A 145 -20.34 28.51 1.45
N ALA A 146 -19.54 29.57 1.45
CA ALA A 146 -19.92 30.90 1.01
C ALA A 146 -19.80 31.11 -0.51
N ASP A 147 -19.23 30.16 -1.27
CA ASP A 147 -18.98 30.30 -2.70
C ASP A 147 -20.12 29.74 -3.53
N ALA A 148 -21.12 30.58 -3.84
CA ALA A 148 -22.27 30.20 -4.65
C ALA A 148 -21.91 29.87 -6.13
N ALA A 149 -20.69 30.21 -6.57
CA ALA A 149 -20.23 29.93 -7.93
C ALA A 149 -19.71 28.49 -8.12
N THR A 150 -19.51 27.74 -7.01
CA THR A 150 -19.11 26.34 -7.05
C THR A 150 -20.29 25.38 -7.20
N PRO A 151 -20.10 24.18 -7.78
CA PRO A 151 -21.19 23.20 -7.89
C PRO A 151 -21.66 22.75 -6.51
N PRO A 152 -22.95 22.36 -6.34
CA PRO A 152 -23.48 21.90 -5.05
C PRO A 152 -22.88 20.55 -4.63
N LEU A 153 -22.93 20.24 -3.33
CA LEU A 153 -22.56 18.92 -2.81
C LEU A 153 -23.41 17.83 -3.46
N GLY A 154 -22.78 16.70 -3.80
CA GLY A 154 -23.40 15.58 -4.51
C GLY A 154 -23.51 15.76 -6.01
N ALA A 155 -23.20 16.94 -6.57
CA ALA A 155 -23.23 17.14 -8.01
C ALA A 155 -22.20 16.21 -8.70
N ARG A 156 -22.63 15.48 -9.73
CA ARG A 156 -21.83 14.54 -10.52
C ARG A 156 -21.07 15.28 -11.63
N LEU A 157 -19.78 15.05 -11.71
CA LEU A 157 -18.93 15.57 -12.78
C LEU A 157 -19.26 14.87 -14.11
N ILE A 158 -19.52 15.63 -15.15
CA ILE A 158 -19.76 15.14 -16.52
C ILE A 158 -18.48 15.25 -17.35
N ASP A 159 -17.97 16.47 -17.48
CA ASP A 159 -16.74 16.77 -18.20
C ASP A 159 -16.14 18.11 -17.75
N CYS A 160 -14.87 18.33 -18.13
CA CYS A 160 -14.24 19.65 -18.07
C CYS A 160 -13.57 19.96 -19.40
N ASP A 161 -13.76 21.19 -19.89
CA ASP A 161 -13.22 21.68 -21.18
C ASP A 161 -13.49 20.72 -22.37
N GLY A 162 -14.59 19.95 -22.30
CA GLY A 162 -14.98 18.97 -23.31
C GLY A 162 -14.37 17.58 -23.15
N VAL A 163 -13.57 17.33 -22.12
CA VAL A 163 -13.01 16.01 -21.80
C VAL A 163 -13.88 15.33 -20.74
N ALA A 164 -14.40 14.14 -21.03
CA ALA A 164 -15.24 13.36 -20.12
C ALA A 164 -14.54 13.07 -18.79
N ALA A 165 -15.29 13.02 -17.69
CA ALA A 165 -14.78 12.90 -16.32
C ALA A 165 -13.79 11.74 -16.13
N GLU A 166 -14.11 10.56 -16.69
CA GLU A 166 -13.25 9.36 -16.57
C GLU A 166 -11.91 9.56 -17.30
N ALA A 167 -11.93 9.99 -18.57
CA ALA A 167 -10.72 10.26 -19.35
C ALA A 167 -9.88 11.38 -18.72
N LEU A 168 -10.55 12.40 -18.17
CA LEU A 168 -9.90 13.50 -17.48
C LEU A 168 -9.18 13.03 -16.21
N ALA A 169 -9.80 12.15 -15.42
CA ALA A 169 -9.18 11.61 -14.21
C ALA A 169 -7.97 10.72 -14.53
N GLU A 170 -8.06 9.89 -15.59
CA GLU A 170 -6.92 9.12 -16.08
C GLU A 170 -5.74 10.04 -16.45
N GLN A 171 -6.00 11.10 -17.22
CA GLN A 171 -4.99 12.05 -17.66
C GLN A 171 -4.36 12.86 -16.52
N ARG A 172 -5.16 13.25 -15.52
CA ARG A 172 -4.73 14.17 -14.46
C ARG A 172 -4.19 13.45 -13.23
N ILE A 173 -4.71 12.26 -12.95
CA ILE A 173 -4.37 11.49 -11.76
C ILE A 173 -3.70 10.17 -12.14
N GLY A 174 -4.31 9.38 -13.02
CA GLY A 174 -3.86 8.04 -13.37
C GLY A 174 -2.42 7.99 -13.84
N GLN A 175 -2.03 8.90 -14.73
CA GLN A 175 -0.66 9.00 -15.26
C GLN A 175 0.42 9.24 -14.18
N PHE A 176 0.05 9.81 -13.02
CA PHE A 176 0.99 10.18 -11.96
C PHE A 176 0.84 9.36 -10.69
N ARG A 177 -0.22 8.53 -10.58
CA ARG A 177 -0.50 7.67 -9.43
C ARG A 177 -0.46 6.20 -9.77
N GLY A 178 -0.65 5.84 -11.04
CA GLY A 178 -0.67 4.47 -11.56
C GLY A 178 -1.92 3.70 -11.17
N ARG A 179 -2.10 2.55 -11.81
CA ARG A 179 -3.14 1.54 -11.52
C ARG A 179 -4.57 2.12 -11.41
N TRP A 180 -4.90 3.11 -12.27
CA TRP A 180 -6.17 3.82 -12.20
C TRP A 180 -7.39 2.93 -12.47
N PHE A 181 -7.18 1.75 -13.05
CA PHE A 181 -8.19 0.71 -13.24
C PHE A 181 -8.69 0.10 -11.92
N LEU A 182 -7.95 0.24 -10.79
CA LEU A 182 -8.37 -0.22 -9.48
C LEU A 182 -9.34 0.76 -8.82
N GLU A 183 -10.46 0.26 -8.29
CA GLU A 183 -11.40 1.08 -7.51
C GLU A 183 -10.72 1.74 -6.32
N ALA A 184 -9.81 1.01 -5.65
CA ALA A 184 -9.03 1.53 -4.53
C ALA A 184 -8.22 2.78 -4.90
N GLN A 185 -7.58 2.82 -6.08
CA GLN A 185 -6.83 3.99 -6.53
C GLN A 185 -7.74 5.19 -6.78
N ARG A 186 -8.89 4.96 -7.39
CA ARG A 186 -9.90 6.02 -7.60
C ARG A 186 -10.44 6.56 -6.27
N THR A 187 -10.71 5.67 -5.31
CA THR A 187 -11.18 6.05 -3.97
C THR A 187 -10.13 6.86 -3.20
N LEU A 188 -8.86 6.44 -3.26
CA LEU A 188 -7.77 7.07 -2.50
C LEU A 188 -7.31 8.40 -3.08
N TYR A 189 -7.41 8.58 -4.40
CA TYR A 189 -6.79 9.71 -5.10
C TYR A 189 -7.75 10.54 -5.95
N GLY A 190 -9.04 10.22 -6.00
CA GLY A 190 -10.02 10.96 -6.81
C GLY A 190 -10.16 12.42 -6.43
N ASP A 191 -9.84 12.78 -5.19
CA ASP A 191 -9.82 14.14 -4.66
C ASP A 191 -8.74 15.05 -5.31
N TRP A 192 -7.72 14.46 -5.96
CA TRP A 192 -6.70 15.20 -6.71
C TRP A 192 -7.21 15.83 -8.00
N GLN A 193 -8.41 15.48 -8.47
CA GLN A 193 -8.97 15.99 -9.72
C GLN A 193 -9.00 17.52 -9.77
N PHE A 194 -9.34 18.15 -8.64
CA PHE A 194 -9.45 19.61 -8.49
C PHE A 194 -8.38 20.20 -7.57
N LEU A 195 -7.21 19.55 -7.54
CA LEU A 195 -6.01 20.07 -6.89
C LEU A 195 -4.89 20.25 -7.93
N SER A 196 -4.37 21.46 -8.03
CA SER A 196 -3.17 21.77 -8.80
C SER A 196 -1.99 21.89 -7.84
N ALA A 197 -0.97 21.06 -8.02
CA ALA A 197 0.20 20.99 -7.15
C ALA A 197 1.50 21.16 -7.97
N GLN A 198 1.56 22.25 -8.75
CA GLN A 198 2.73 22.58 -9.58
C GLN A 198 3.12 21.49 -10.59
N ASN A 199 2.15 20.74 -11.09
CA ASN A 199 2.40 19.78 -12.18
C ASN A 199 2.37 20.51 -13.53
N PRO A 200 3.51 20.70 -14.22
CA PRO A 200 3.56 21.43 -15.47
C PRO A 200 2.98 20.64 -16.66
N TRP A 201 2.78 19.32 -16.48
CA TRP A 201 2.29 18.43 -17.55
C TRP A 201 0.77 18.42 -17.65
N ILE A 202 0.06 19.01 -16.68
CA ILE A 202 -1.40 19.15 -16.67
C ILE A 202 -1.80 20.59 -16.39
N GLY A 203 -2.58 21.18 -17.29
CA GLY A 203 -3.11 22.54 -17.12
C GLY A 203 -4.27 22.60 -16.11
N GLU A 204 -4.53 23.79 -15.55
CA GLU A 204 -5.76 24.06 -14.81
C GLU A 204 -6.94 24.11 -15.80
N MET A 205 -8.03 23.42 -15.46
CA MET A 205 -9.26 23.44 -16.27
C MET A 205 -9.95 24.78 -16.13
N ARG A 206 -10.63 25.24 -17.20
CA ARG A 206 -11.33 26.53 -17.24
C ARG A 206 -12.78 26.44 -16.81
N GLN A 207 -13.46 25.37 -17.20
CA GLN A 207 -14.89 25.16 -16.91
C GLN A 207 -15.20 23.67 -16.87
N CYS A 208 -16.20 23.30 -16.06
CA CYS A 208 -16.69 21.92 -16.00
C CYS A 208 -18.23 21.91 -16.01
N ARG A 209 -18.80 20.83 -16.55
CA ARG A 209 -20.23 20.55 -16.46
C ARG A 209 -20.49 19.55 -15.33
N PHE A 210 -21.47 19.89 -14.51
CA PHE A 210 -21.94 19.04 -13.42
C PHE A 210 -23.44 18.81 -13.56
N GLU A 211 -23.89 17.63 -13.15
CA GLU A 211 -25.31 17.28 -13.06
C GLU A 211 -25.71 17.24 -11.58
N ALA A 212 -26.80 17.92 -11.26
CA ALA A 212 -27.45 17.90 -9.94
C ALA A 212 -28.96 18.04 -10.16
N ASP A 213 -29.77 17.31 -9.38
CA ASP A 213 -31.24 17.37 -9.43
C ASP A 213 -31.83 17.19 -10.85
N GLY A 214 -31.20 16.33 -11.67
CA GLY A 214 -31.61 16.06 -13.05
C GLY A 214 -31.27 17.15 -14.06
N ALA A 215 -30.55 18.22 -13.68
CA ALA A 215 -30.14 19.31 -14.54
C ALA A 215 -28.60 19.39 -14.65
N THR A 216 -28.11 19.62 -15.87
CA THR A 216 -26.69 19.85 -16.13
C THR A 216 -26.41 21.36 -16.21
N LYS A 217 -25.40 21.80 -15.45
CA LYS A 217 -24.96 23.20 -15.45
C LYS A 217 -23.43 23.29 -15.65
N THR A 218 -23.00 24.33 -16.37
CA THR A 218 -21.58 24.67 -16.54
C THR A 218 -21.13 25.63 -15.44
N TYR A 219 -19.96 25.32 -14.85
CA TYR A 219 -19.30 26.13 -13.83
C TYR A 219 -17.94 26.56 -14.35
N ALA A 220 -17.67 27.87 -14.35
CA ALA A 220 -16.34 28.40 -14.57
C ALA A 220 -15.47 28.14 -13.32
N LEU A 221 -14.24 27.71 -13.51
CA LEU A 221 -13.33 27.38 -12.40
C LEU A 221 -12.44 28.58 -12.07
N ASN A 222 -12.52 29.03 -10.83
CA ASN A 222 -11.71 30.12 -10.30
C ASN A 222 -10.63 29.55 -9.37
N TRP A 223 -9.48 29.19 -9.94
CA TRP A 223 -8.37 28.60 -9.22
C TRP A 223 -7.68 29.62 -8.28
N ARG A 224 -7.55 29.23 -7.01
CA ARG A 224 -6.96 30.03 -5.94
C ARG A 224 -6.15 29.16 -4.99
N ALA A 225 -5.33 29.77 -4.15
CA ALA A 225 -4.60 29.03 -3.11
C ALA A 225 -5.57 28.21 -2.25
N THR A 226 -5.16 27.00 -1.88
CA THR A 226 -5.93 26.15 -0.97
C THR A 226 -5.93 26.72 0.44
N PRO A 227 -6.98 26.49 1.24
CA PRO A 227 -6.98 26.82 2.67
C PRO A 227 -5.95 25.95 3.42
N GLU A 228 -5.52 26.41 4.59
CA GLU A 228 -4.51 25.71 5.42
C GLU A 228 -4.97 24.30 5.84
N ASP A 229 -6.27 24.10 6.03
CA ASP A 229 -6.87 22.83 6.46
C ASP A 229 -7.16 21.85 5.30
N ILE A 230 -6.72 22.14 4.05
CA ILE A 230 -7.04 21.33 2.87
C ILE A 230 -6.70 19.84 3.05
N TYR A 231 -5.59 19.53 3.69
CA TYR A 231 -5.19 18.14 3.91
C TYR A 231 -6.08 17.42 4.92
N ALA A 232 -6.54 18.11 5.97
CA ALA A 232 -7.50 17.59 6.93
C ALA A 232 -8.87 17.34 6.26
N ARG A 233 -9.33 18.28 5.42
CA ARG A 233 -10.55 18.13 4.60
C ARG A 233 -10.45 16.91 3.68
N ARG A 234 -9.33 16.75 2.98
CA ARG A 234 -9.05 15.60 2.12
C ARG A 234 -9.04 14.28 2.88
N ALA A 235 -8.39 14.22 4.04
CA ALA A 235 -8.34 13.03 4.87
C ALA A 235 -9.75 12.58 5.28
N LYS A 236 -10.62 13.52 5.63
CA LYS A 236 -12.03 13.26 5.93
C LYS A 236 -12.79 12.72 4.72
N LEU A 237 -12.54 13.28 3.52
CA LEU A 237 -13.20 12.85 2.28
C LEU A 237 -12.79 11.44 1.83
N ALA A 238 -11.56 11.05 2.09
CA ALA A 238 -11.05 9.73 1.76
C ALA A 238 -11.71 8.62 2.61
N GLN A 239 -12.56 9.00 3.59
CA GLN A 239 -13.24 8.07 4.51
C GLN A 239 -12.25 7.06 5.14
N ARG A 240 -11.01 7.52 5.36
CA ARG A 240 -10.03 6.71 6.07
C ARG A 240 -10.43 6.68 7.53
N ALA A 241 -10.81 5.51 7.99
CA ALA A 241 -11.00 5.30 9.40
C ALA A 241 -9.65 5.53 10.10
N ALA A 242 -9.60 6.46 11.04
CA ALA A 242 -8.58 6.41 12.07
C ALA A 242 -9.00 5.32 13.04
N THR A 243 -8.55 4.10 12.84
CA THR A 243 -8.80 3.00 13.76
C THR A 243 -7.59 2.86 14.66
N ASP A 244 -7.83 2.88 15.97
CA ASP A 244 -6.80 2.52 16.94
C ASP A 244 -6.71 1.00 17.05
N PHE A 245 -5.56 0.47 17.43
CA PHE A 245 -5.43 -0.93 17.82
C PHE A 245 -6.32 -1.25 19.00
N GLY A 246 -6.96 -2.41 18.98
CA GLY A 246 -7.74 -2.82 20.12
C GLY A 246 -8.62 -4.04 19.93
N LEU A 247 -9.09 -4.54 21.07
CA LEU A 247 -10.04 -5.63 21.17
C LEU A 247 -11.27 -5.12 21.95
N LYS A 248 -12.38 -4.90 21.24
CA LYS A 248 -13.66 -4.50 21.84
C LYS A 248 -14.55 -5.72 22.00
N HIS A 249 -15.24 -5.81 23.15
CA HIS A 249 -16.29 -6.80 23.43
C HIS A 249 -17.62 -6.06 23.57
N PHE A 250 -18.67 -6.55 22.92
CA PHE A 250 -19.98 -5.95 22.91
C PHE A 250 -20.97 -6.71 23.82
N ASP A 251 -22.04 -6.04 24.26
CA ASP A 251 -23.06 -6.61 25.16
C ASP A 251 -23.77 -7.83 24.55
N ASP A 252 -23.81 -7.95 23.23
CA ASP A 252 -24.36 -9.11 22.50
C ASP A 252 -23.37 -10.29 22.39
N GLY A 253 -22.22 -10.18 23.01
CA GLY A 253 -21.17 -11.21 23.03
C GLY A 253 -20.22 -11.19 21.83
N GLY A 254 -20.42 -10.30 20.85
CA GLY A 254 -19.55 -10.14 19.69
C GLY A 254 -18.22 -9.46 20.03
N PHE A 255 -17.19 -9.71 19.21
CA PHE A 255 -15.88 -9.09 19.34
C PHE A 255 -15.48 -8.34 18.07
N TRP A 256 -14.70 -7.27 18.28
CA TRP A 256 -14.10 -6.46 17.20
C TRP A 256 -12.61 -6.26 17.48
N ILE A 257 -11.79 -6.74 16.57
CA ILE A 257 -10.32 -6.70 16.61
C ILE A 257 -9.86 -5.66 15.59
N SER A 258 -9.41 -4.49 16.05
CA SER A 258 -8.93 -3.43 15.16
C SER A 258 -7.43 -3.52 14.98
N THR A 259 -6.96 -3.59 13.72
CA THR A 259 -5.57 -3.75 13.35
C THR A 259 -5.23 -2.86 12.16
N PRO A 260 -5.01 -1.56 12.36
CA PRO A 260 -4.81 -0.58 11.27
C PRO A 260 -3.43 -0.69 10.59
N SER A 261 -2.53 -1.52 11.11
CA SER A 261 -1.19 -1.73 10.56
C SER A 261 -0.63 -3.08 11.00
N PHE A 262 0.21 -3.67 10.16
CA PHE A 262 1.04 -4.83 10.49
C PHE A 262 2.54 -4.47 10.55
N ASN A 263 2.87 -3.19 10.77
CA ASN A 263 4.24 -2.74 10.90
C ASN A 263 4.86 -3.26 12.22
N GLY A 264 5.74 -4.24 12.10
CA GLY A 264 6.47 -4.86 13.24
C GLY A 264 7.89 -4.33 13.43
N ASP A 265 8.24 -3.14 12.87
CA ASP A 265 9.57 -2.55 13.06
C ASP A 265 9.83 -2.27 14.55
N PRO A 266 10.98 -2.73 15.12
CA PRO A 266 11.32 -2.49 16.52
C PRO A 266 11.40 -1.01 16.93
N SER A 267 11.55 -0.10 15.99
CA SER A 267 11.54 1.36 16.24
C SER A 267 10.14 1.99 16.21
N SER A 268 9.11 1.21 15.83
CA SER A 268 7.72 1.66 15.73
C SER A 268 6.93 1.39 17.00
N GLU A 269 6.08 2.34 17.42
CA GLU A 269 5.09 2.14 18.50
C GLU A 269 4.13 1.00 18.16
N THR A 270 3.85 0.77 16.89
CA THR A 270 2.97 -0.29 16.36
C THR A 270 3.38 -1.69 16.83
N LEU A 271 4.68 -1.97 16.97
CA LEU A 271 5.14 -3.27 17.50
C LEU A 271 4.62 -3.55 18.90
N ALA A 272 4.65 -2.55 19.79
CA ALA A 272 4.14 -2.69 21.15
C ALA A 272 2.61 -2.90 21.15
N GLU A 273 1.88 -2.18 20.32
CA GLU A 273 0.42 -2.28 20.17
C GLU A 273 0.01 -3.66 19.63
N LEU A 274 0.68 -4.16 18.59
CA LEU A 274 0.45 -5.51 18.04
C LEU A 274 0.72 -6.59 19.07
N THR A 275 1.83 -6.46 19.80
CA THR A 275 2.20 -7.41 20.86
C THR A 275 1.16 -7.42 21.98
N ALA A 276 0.70 -6.27 22.43
CA ALA A 276 -0.33 -6.12 23.46
C ALA A 276 -1.67 -6.69 22.98
N LEU A 277 -2.07 -6.43 21.73
CA LEU A 277 -3.30 -6.96 21.15
C LEU A 277 -3.30 -8.49 21.10
N ILE A 278 -2.21 -9.11 20.66
CA ILE A 278 -2.07 -10.57 20.63
C ILE A 278 -2.14 -11.17 22.06
N ALA A 279 -1.52 -10.51 23.04
CA ALA A 279 -1.58 -10.95 24.44
C ALA A 279 -3.01 -10.86 25.00
N ASP A 280 -3.75 -9.79 24.71
CA ASP A 280 -5.15 -9.63 25.11
C ASP A 280 -6.04 -10.68 24.42
N MET A 281 -5.88 -10.94 23.13
CA MET A 281 -6.59 -11.99 22.41
C MET A 281 -6.33 -13.38 23.02
N LYS A 282 -5.10 -13.70 23.39
CA LYS A 282 -4.74 -14.97 24.07
C LYS A 282 -5.43 -15.09 25.42
N THR A 283 -5.48 -14.01 26.20
CA THR A 283 -6.16 -13.99 27.50
C THR A 283 -7.67 -14.21 27.38
N LYS A 284 -8.28 -13.74 26.28
CA LYS A 284 -9.73 -13.85 26.03
C LYS A 284 -10.08 -14.95 25.02
N GLN A 285 -9.17 -15.89 24.77
CA GLN A 285 -9.29 -16.88 23.71
C GLN A 285 -10.58 -17.69 23.77
N ASP A 286 -10.96 -18.19 24.94
CA ASP A 286 -12.17 -19.00 25.11
C ASP A 286 -13.42 -18.17 24.82
N ALA A 287 -13.47 -16.92 25.27
CA ALA A 287 -14.58 -16.01 24.99
C ALA A 287 -14.66 -15.64 23.48
N LEU A 288 -13.52 -15.41 22.85
CA LEU A 288 -13.45 -15.16 21.40
C LEU A 288 -13.97 -16.37 20.60
N ARG A 289 -13.61 -17.58 20.99
CA ARG A 289 -14.05 -18.81 20.33
C ARG A 289 -15.55 -19.11 20.54
N ALA A 290 -16.06 -18.73 21.70
CA ALA A 290 -17.51 -18.87 22.01
C ALA A 290 -18.38 -17.73 21.47
N ALA A 291 -17.78 -16.66 20.93
CA ALA A 291 -18.50 -15.48 20.47
C ALA A 291 -19.43 -15.78 19.30
N PRO A 292 -20.62 -15.14 19.24
CA PRO A 292 -21.54 -15.27 18.11
C PRO A 292 -20.95 -14.72 16.81
N TYR A 293 -20.09 -13.72 16.91
CA TYR A 293 -19.30 -13.22 15.79
C TYR A 293 -17.99 -12.57 16.26
N VAL A 294 -16.99 -12.59 15.37
CA VAL A 294 -15.72 -11.88 15.52
C VAL A 294 -15.44 -11.10 14.25
N VAL A 295 -15.05 -9.84 14.37
CA VAL A 295 -14.66 -8.98 13.26
C VAL A 295 -13.17 -8.70 13.36
N LEU A 296 -12.40 -9.01 12.31
CA LEU A 296 -11.06 -8.47 12.09
C LEU A 296 -11.20 -7.21 11.23
N ASP A 297 -10.98 -6.05 11.84
CA ASP A 297 -11.04 -4.76 11.17
C ASP A 297 -9.65 -4.38 10.66
N LEU A 298 -9.49 -4.43 9.34
CA LEU A 298 -8.27 -4.09 8.61
C LEU A 298 -8.36 -2.74 7.89
N ARG A 299 -9.33 -1.89 8.23
CA ARG A 299 -9.42 -0.57 7.62
C ARG A 299 -8.16 0.24 7.92
N GLY A 300 -7.63 0.93 6.90
CA GLY A 300 -6.40 1.70 7.00
C GLY A 300 -5.11 0.87 6.94
N ASN A 301 -5.19 -0.46 6.97
CA ASN A 301 -4.03 -1.34 7.03
C ASN A 301 -3.32 -1.46 5.67
N GLY A 302 -2.19 -0.77 5.51
CA GLY A 302 -1.35 -0.84 4.30
C GLY A 302 -0.41 -2.04 4.25
N GLY A 303 -0.45 -2.93 5.24
CA GLY A 303 0.43 -4.11 5.32
C GLY A 303 1.48 -4.01 6.41
N GLY A 304 2.60 -4.66 6.18
CA GLY A 304 3.70 -4.88 7.11
C GLY A 304 4.12 -6.36 7.11
N SER A 305 4.12 -7.03 8.26
CA SER A 305 4.43 -8.45 8.37
C SER A 305 3.17 -9.31 8.47
N SER A 306 3.03 -10.29 7.58
CA SER A 306 1.91 -11.27 7.56
C SER A 306 1.92 -12.16 8.82
N HIS A 307 3.03 -12.22 9.57
CA HIS A 307 3.14 -12.96 10.81
C HIS A 307 2.07 -12.58 11.85
N TRP A 308 1.70 -11.29 11.93
CA TRP A 308 0.72 -10.81 12.90
C TRP A 308 -0.68 -11.39 12.64
N SER A 309 -1.10 -11.43 11.39
CA SER A 309 -2.39 -12.02 11.02
C SER A 309 -2.42 -13.53 11.26
N GLN A 310 -1.29 -14.22 11.10
CA GLN A 310 -1.14 -15.65 11.41
C GLN A 310 -1.28 -15.91 12.90
N LEU A 311 -0.63 -15.10 13.76
CA LEU A 311 -0.79 -15.21 15.22
C LEU A 311 -2.23 -15.01 15.67
N MET A 312 -2.94 -14.03 15.10
CA MET A 312 -4.37 -13.79 15.38
C MET A 312 -5.23 -14.98 14.96
N ALA A 313 -4.99 -15.51 13.76
CA ALA A 313 -5.70 -16.69 13.25
C ALA A 313 -5.46 -17.92 14.13
N GLN A 314 -4.24 -18.16 14.61
CA GLN A 314 -3.93 -19.26 15.55
C GLN A 314 -4.68 -19.12 16.88
N VAL A 315 -4.83 -17.89 17.40
CA VAL A 315 -5.64 -17.67 18.62
C VAL A 315 -7.09 -18.09 18.40
N LEU A 316 -7.68 -17.74 17.25
CA LEU A 316 -9.10 -18.02 16.95
C LEU A 316 -9.30 -19.50 16.60
N TRP A 317 -8.67 -19.97 15.55
CA TRP A 317 -8.93 -21.29 14.97
C TRP A 317 -8.03 -22.41 15.52
N GLY A 318 -6.88 -22.06 16.12
CA GLY A 318 -5.90 -23.02 16.61
C GLY A 318 -5.02 -23.65 15.53
N ASP A 319 -3.85 -24.16 15.92
CA ASP A 319 -2.82 -24.67 15.00
C ASP A 319 -3.33 -25.82 14.12
N ALA A 320 -4.15 -26.74 14.67
CA ALA A 320 -4.66 -27.87 13.92
C ALA A 320 -5.60 -27.44 12.79
N TRP A 321 -6.49 -26.46 13.04
CA TRP A 321 -7.36 -25.90 12.00
C TRP A 321 -6.58 -25.17 10.92
N MET A 322 -5.61 -24.32 11.32
CA MET A 322 -4.75 -23.60 10.38
C MET A 322 -3.92 -24.57 9.51
N ALA A 323 -3.43 -25.66 10.08
CA ALA A 323 -2.73 -26.69 9.33
C ALA A 323 -3.66 -27.43 8.34
N ALA A 324 -4.94 -27.62 8.69
CA ALA A 324 -5.94 -28.25 7.82
C ALA A 324 -6.46 -27.32 6.71
N HIS A 325 -6.30 -26.00 6.87
CA HIS A 325 -6.71 -24.96 5.94
C HIS A 325 -5.50 -24.10 5.53
N PRO A 326 -4.49 -24.68 4.88
CA PRO A 326 -3.28 -23.94 4.50
C PRO A 326 -3.61 -22.87 3.46
N GLU A 327 -2.88 -21.77 3.52
CA GLU A 327 -2.90 -20.77 2.44
C GLU A 327 -2.54 -21.42 1.09
N PRO A 328 -3.05 -20.89 -0.03
CA PRO A 328 -2.67 -21.35 -1.35
C PRO A 328 -1.14 -21.39 -1.48
N ALA A 329 -0.61 -22.49 -2.00
CA ALA A 329 0.83 -22.68 -2.09
C ALA A 329 1.45 -21.65 -3.01
N ILE A 330 2.61 -21.13 -2.61
CA ILE A 330 3.57 -20.45 -3.47
C ILE A 330 4.54 -21.52 -3.94
N GLU A 331 4.78 -21.61 -5.24
CA GLU A 331 5.68 -22.64 -5.80
C GLU A 331 7.13 -22.36 -5.44
N ALA A 332 7.54 -21.09 -5.48
CA ALA A 332 8.86 -20.65 -5.11
C ALA A 332 8.93 -19.15 -4.80
N VAL A 333 9.96 -18.76 -4.06
CA VAL A 333 10.38 -17.38 -3.90
C VAL A 333 11.75 -17.19 -4.55
N GLU A 334 11.83 -16.28 -5.51
CA GLU A 334 13.06 -15.96 -6.22
C GLU A 334 13.49 -14.53 -5.89
N TRP A 335 14.71 -14.40 -5.37
CA TRP A 335 15.32 -13.11 -5.04
C TRP A 335 16.21 -12.64 -6.20
N ARG A 336 16.08 -11.39 -6.58
CA ARG A 336 16.98 -10.79 -7.55
C ARG A 336 18.40 -10.72 -6.95
N ALA A 337 19.31 -11.53 -7.49
CA ALA A 337 20.70 -11.62 -7.05
C ALA A 337 21.50 -10.44 -7.62
N SER A 338 21.56 -9.34 -6.88
CA SER A 338 22.23 -8.10 -7.27
C SER A 338 23.00 -7.49 -6.10
N ASP A 339 23.96 -6.61 -6.43
CA ASP A 339 24.78 -5.95 -5.42
C ASP A 339 23.94 -5.11 -4.45
N GLY A 340 22.97 -4.35 -4.97
CA GLY A 340 22.09 -3.52 -4.16
C GLY A 340 21.21 -4.33 -3.20
N ASN A 341 20.64 -5.44 -3.67
CA ASN A 341 19.79 -6.30 -2.83
C ASN A 341 20.61 -7.05 -1.79
N ILE A 342 21.81 -7.51 -2.15
CA ILE A 342 22.73 -8.14 -1.20
C ILE A 342 23.16 -7.14 -0.12
N ALA A 343 23.45 -5.89 -0.49
CA ALA A 343 23.80 -4.85 0.46
C ALA A 343 22.67 -4.54 1.44
N GLU A 344 21.42 -4.47 0.96
CA GLU A 344 20.23 -4.22 1.79
C GLU A 344 20.04 -5.32 2.85
N ILE A 345 20.04 -6.60 2.43
CA ILE A 345 19.88 -7.70 3.37
C ILE A 345 21.06 -7.78 4.34
N SER A 346 22.29 -7.40 3.90
CA SER A 346 23.46 -7.34 4.77
C SER A 346 23.30 -6.26 5.86
N ALA A 347 22.82 -5.06 5.50
CA ALA A 347 22.53 -4.01 6.47
C ALA A 347 21.43 -4.41 7.47
N PHE A 348 20.40 -5.11 6.98
CA PHE A 348 19.37 -5.69 7.84
C PHE A 348 19.93 -6.72 8.83
N LEU A 349 20.80 -7.62 8.38
CA LEU A 349 21.49 -8.58 9.24
C LEU A 349 22.33 -7.90 10.34
N ASP A 350 23.05 -6.84 9.96
CA ASP A 350 23.86 -6.08 10.93
C ASP A 350 22.97 -5.42 11.99
N LYS A 351 21.82 -4.87 11.60
CA LYS A 351 20.82 -4.31 12.52
C LYS A 351 20.27 -5.41 13.46
N LEU A 352 19.89 -6.57 12.94
CA LEU A 352 19.41 -7.69 13.74
C LEU A 352 20.44 -8.11 14.81
N ARG A 353 21.71 -8.23 14.43
CA ARG A 353 22.79 -8.58 15.35
C ARG A 353 22.99 -7.52 16.43
N ALA A 354 22.95 -6.23 16.05
CA ALA A 354 23.09 -5.10 16.98
C ALA A 354 21.95 -5.00 18.00
N THR A 355 20.74 -5.45 17.64
CA THR A 355 19.54 -5.38 18.49
C THR A 355 19.16 -6.70 19.14
N ASN A 356 20.03 -7.71 19.11
CA ASN A 356 19.74 -9.08 19.56
C ASN A 356 18.45 -9.64 18.94
N GLY A 357 18.31 -9.48 17.62
CA GLY A 357 17.17 -9.97 16.85
C GLY A 357 16.97 -11.48 16.98
N GLN A 358 15.82 -11.95 16.53
CA GLN A 358 15.45 -13.36 16.62
C GLN A 358 16.45 -14.23 15.84
N PRO A 359 16.95 -15.36 16.43
CA PRO A 359 17.94 -16.23 15.81
C PRO A 359 17.51 -16.76 14.43
N GLU A 360 16.21 -17.02 14.25
CA GLU A 360 15.63 -17.51 13.00
C GLU A 360 15.73 -16.46 11.89
N LEU A 361 15.54 -15.16 12.20
CA LEU A 361 15.70 -14.07 11.26
C LEU A 361 17.16 -13.85 10.87
N ILE A 362 18.07 -13.99 11.83
CA ILE A 362 19.52 -13.91 11.59
C ILE A 362 19.93 -15.04 10.64
N ALA A 363 19.50 -16.28 10.91
CA ALA A 363 19.83 -17.45 10.08
C ALA A 363 19.25 -17.29 8.66
N TRP A 364 18.01 -16.78 8.53
CA TRP A 364 17.40 -16.49 7.25
C TRP A 364 18.18 -15.43 6.45
N ALA A 365 18.55 -14.33 7.09
CA ALA A 365 19.31 -13.26 6.42
C ALA A 365 20.69 -13.74 5.95
N GLU A 366 21.37 -14.55 6.76
CA GLU A 366 22.65 -15.18 6.39
C GLU A 366 22.50 -16.11 5.17
N ASP A 367 21.45 -16.96 5.15
CA ASP A 367 21.16 -17.85 4.02
C ASP A 367 20.86 -17.06 2.75
N ALA A 368 20.00 -16.02 2.84
CA ALA A 368 19.64 -15.16 1.73
C ALA A 368 20.87 -14.44 1.14
N ILE A 369 21.73 -13.88 1.98
CA ILE A 369 22.97 -13.21 1.55
C ILE A 369 23.89 -14.21 0.83
N ASN A 370 24.13 -15.39 1.43
CA ASN A 370 25.02 -16.40 0.87
C ASN A 370 24.46 -16.94 -0.46
N GLY A 371 23.18 -17.22 -0.52
CA GLY A 371 22.50 -17.69 -1.71
C GLY A 371 22.52 -16.66 -2.85
N MET A 372 22.18 -15.39 -2.58
CA MET A 372 22.26 -14.34 -3.60
C MET A 372 23.70 -14.09 -4.06
N LYS A 373 24.70 -14.09 -3.17
CA LYS A 373 26.11 -13.95 -3.55
C LYS A 373 26.57 -15.08 -4.45
N ALA A 374 26.21 -16.32 -4.13
CA ALA A 374 26.56 -17.48 -4.93
C ALA A 374 25.90 -17.43 -6.32
N ALA A 375 24.63 -17.09 -6.39
CA ALA A 375 23.89 -16.92 -7.64
C ALA A 375 24.49 -15.79 -8.49
N HIS A 376 24.79 -14.63 -7.90
CA HIS A 376 25.38 -13.48 -8.57
C HIS A 376 26.78 -13.83 -9.13
N ALA A 377 27.64 -14.48 -8.35
CA ALA A 377 28.95 -14.93 -8.78
C ALA A 377 28.91 -15.97 -9.92
N ALA A 378 27.82 -16.76 -9.99
CA ALA A 378 27.55 -17.70 -11.06
C ALA A 378 26.87 -17.06 -12.30
N GLY A 379 26.65 -15.74 -12.32
CA GLY A 379 25.93 -15.02 -13.37
C GLY A 379 24.44 -15.34 -13.45
N GLN A 380 23.86 -15.90 -12.40
CA GLN A 380 22.42 -16.16 -12.29
C GLN A 380 21.68 -14.90 -11.90
N VAL A 381 20.51 -14.69 -12.51
CA VAL A 381 19.65 -13.52 -12.24
C VAL A 381 19.00 -13.62 -10.88
N TYR A 382 18.60 -14.83 -10.49
CA TYR A 382 17.86 -15.09 -9.26
C TYR A 382 18.57 -16.13 -8.38
N TRP A 383 18.38 -15.95 -7.08
CA TRP A 383 18.55 -17.02 -6.10
C TRP A 383 17.16 -17.51 -5.68
N ARG A 384 16.94 -18.81 -5.76
CA ARG A 384 15.71 -19.47 -5.32
C ARG A 384 15.89 -19.97 -3.90
N SER A 385 15.02 -19.50 -2.99
CA SER A 385 15.04 -19.91 -1.60
C SER A 385 14.54 -21.37 -1.46
N ALA A 386 15.36 -22.24 -0.90
CA ALA A 386 14.99 -23.63 -0.67
C ALA A 386 13.99 -23.81 0.50
N ASN A 387 13.93 -22.83 1.40
CA ASN A 387 13.07 -22.90 2.59
C ASN A 387 11.59 -22.62 2.27
N ASP A 388 11.31 -22.09 1.09
CA ASP A 388 9.95 -21.75 0.63
C ASP A 388 9.33 -22.86 -0.25
N GLU A 389 10.08 -23.93 -0.54
CA GLU A 389 9.57 -25.07 -1.31
C GLU A 389 8.73 -26.00 -0.41
N LYS A 390 7.43 -26.09 -0.69
CA LYS A 390 6.60 -27.16 -0.09
C LYS A 390 6.99 -28.50 -0.73
N PRO A 391 7.18 -29.57 0.05
CA PRO A 391 7.33 -30.91 -0.54
C PRO A 391 6.12 -31.22 -1.42
N ALA A 392 6.36 -31.60 -2.66
CA ALA A 392 5.31 -31.91 -3.64
C ALA A 392 4.40 -33.07 -3.19
N ASP A 393 4.87 -33.92 -2.27
CA ASP A 393 4.21 -35.14 -1.80
C ASP A 393 3.72 -35.07 -0.33
N ALA A 394 3.51 -33.86 0.23
CA ALA A 394 2.98 -33.76 1.59
C ALA A 394 1.55 -34.34 1.65
N ALA A 395 1.36 -35.36 2.50
CA ALA A 395 0.02 -35.89 2.75
C ALA A 395 -0.91 -34.77 3.23
N PRO A 396 -2.20 -34.79 2.81
CA PRO A 396 -3.15 -33.80 3.29
C PRO A 396 -3.21 -33.85 4.82
N PRO A 397 -3.29 -32.68 5.48
CA PRO A 397 -3.37 -32.63 6.92
C PRO A 397 -4.66 -33.33 7.41
N PRO A 398 -4.64 -33.92 8.62
CA PRO A 398 -5.83 -34.54 9.17
C PRO A 398 -6.94 -33.49 9.40
N PRO A 399 -8.22 -33.90 9.32
CA PRO A 399 -9.33 -33.01 9.67
C PRO A 399 -9.16 -32.45 11.11
N ALA A 400 -9.43 -31.16 11.25
CA ALA A 400 -9.37 -30.48 12.56
C ALA A 400 -10.77 -30.02 13.00
N PRO A 401 -11.05 -29.99 14.31
CA PRO A 401 -12.33 -29.48 14.80
C PRO A 401 -12.41 -27.97 14.61
N GLN A 402 -13.59 -27.46 14.21
CA GLN A 402 -13.89 -26.02 14.23
C GLN A 402 -13.99 -25.54 15.69
N LEU A 403 -13.16 -24.58 16.05
CA LEU A 403 -13.15 -24.01 17.40
C LEU A 403 -14.01 -22.74 17.53
N MET A 404 -14.29 -22.07 16.43
CA MET A 404 -15.15 -20.88 16.41
C MET A 404 -16.62 -21.30 16.45
N ALA A 405 -17.36 -20.85 17.44
CA ALA A 405 -18.81 -21.09 17.56
C ALA A 405 -19.62 -20.24 16.58
N GLY A 406 -19.20 -18.98 16.39
CA GLY A 406 -19.86 -18.03 15.53
C GLY A 406 -19.12 -17.72 14.24
N ARG A 407 -19.64 -16.73 13.50
CA ARG A 407 -19.05 -16.28 12.24
C ARG A 407 -17.85 -15.37 12.47
N VAL A 408 -16.85 -15.47 11.61
CA VAL A 408 -15.73 -14.56 11.56
C VAL A 408 -15.84 -13.69 10.31
N TYR A 409 -15.66 -12.38 10.47
CA TYR A 409 -15.66 -11.41 9.39
C TYR A 409 -14.31 -10.74 9.28
N VAL A 410 -13.85 -10.49 8.06
CA VAL A 410 -12.72 -9.61 7.79
C VAL A 410 -13.24 -8.36 7.09
N LEU A 411 -13.12 -7.21 7.77
CA LEU A 411 -13.58 -5.91 7.29
C LEU A 411 -12.42 -5.21 6.58
N THR A 412 -12.61 -4.90 5.30
CA THR A 412 -11.60 -4.27 4.45
C THR A 412 -12.05 -2.93 3.88
N ASP A 413 -11.07 -2.07 3.59
CA ASP A 413 -11.24 -0.86 2.80
C ASP A 413 -10.19 -0.79 1.67
N SER A 414 -10.21 0.30 0.90
CA SER A 414 -9.30 0.55 -0.22
C SER A 414 -7.84 0.73 0.18
N SER A 415 -7.53 0.85 1.49
CA SER A 415 -6.16 0.97 1.99
C SER A 415 -5.47 -0.39 2.16
N CYS A 416 -6.24 -1.49 2.24
CA CYS A 416 -5.70 -2.83 2.48
C CYS A 416 -4.76 -3.25 1.33
N GLY A 417 -3.46 -3.39 1.64
CA GLY A 417 -2.40 -3.72 0.68
C GLY A 417 -1.32 -4.59 1.30
N SER A 418 -0.49 -5.22 0.47
CA SER A 418 0.64 -6.05 0.92
C SER A 418 0.23 -7.13 1.94
N ALA A 419 0.83 -7.22 3.12
CA ALA A 419 0.50 -8.19 4.16
C ALA A 419 -0.97 -8.13 4.63
N CYS A 420 -1.68 -7.01 4.43
CA CYS A 420 -3.12 -6.96 4.65
C CYS A 420 -3.87 -7.87 3.67
N LEU A 421 -3.43 -7.95 2.41
CA LEU A 421 -4.03 -8.86 1.42
C LEU A 421 -3.78 -10.32 1.79
N ASP A 422 -2.59 -10.64 2.32
CA ASP A 422 -2.26 -11.98 2.81
C ASP A 422 -3.13 -12.34 4.02
N ALA A 423 -3.41 -11.39 4.91
CA ALA A 423 -4.35 -11.58 6.02
C ALA A 423 -5.77 -11.91 5.53
N VAL A 424 -6.24 -11.23 4.48
CA VAL A 424 -7.55 -11.53 3.88
C VAL A 424 -7.56 -12.93 3.28
N ASP A 425 -6.51 -13.32 2.53
CA ASP A 425 -6.37 -14.67 1.96
C ASP A 425 -6.39 -15.73 3.06
N LEU A 426 -5.56 -15.58 4.08
CA LEU A 426 -5.46 -16.47 5.23
C LEU A 426 -6.80 -16.65 5.95
N TRP A 427 -7.46 -15.56 6.33
CA TRP A 427 -8.69 -15.59 7.10
C TRP A 427 -9.87 -16.13 6.30
N LYS A 428 -9.95 -15.83 5.00
CA LYS A 428 -10.94 -16.43 4.09
C LYS A 428 -10.73 -17.95 3.97
N THR A 429 -9.48 -18.40 3.85
CA THR A 429 -9.15 -19.83 3.82
C THR A 429 -9.51 -20.52 5.14
N ALA A 430 -9.35 -19.84 6.27
CA ALA A 430 -9.77 -20.33 7.58
C ALA A 430 -11.31 -20.33 7.78
N GLY A 431 -12.07 -19.68 6.90
CA GLY A 431 -13.53 -19.65 6.91
C GLY A 431 -14.18 -18.31 7.20
N ALA A 432 -13.40 -17.21 7.26
CA ALA A 432 -13.96 -15.88 7.42
C ALA A 432 -14.66 -15.36 6.16
N LEU A 433 -15.63 -14.48 6.36
CA LEU A 433 -16.35 -13.77 5.31
C LEU A 433 -15.82 -12.35 5.16
N GLN A 434 -15.41 -11.97 3.96
CA GLN A 434 -14.96 -10.60 3.71
C GLN A 434 -16.16 -9.66 3.56
N VAL A 435 -16.10 -8.52 4.27
CA VAL A 435 -17.11 -7.46 4.26
C VAL A 435 -16.43 -6.09 4.06
N GLY A 436 -17.19 -5.10 3.60
CA GLY A 436 -16.71 -3.72 3.44
C GLY A 436 -16.48 -3.30 2.01
N ARG A 437 -15.27 -2.89 1.65
CA ARG A 437 -14.89 -2.42 0.31
C ARG A 437 -13.85 -3.32 -0.33
N GLU A 438 -13.74 -3.22 -1.66
CA GLU A 438 -12.61 -3.77 -2.42
C GLU A 438 -11.29 -3.25 -1.84
N THR A 439 -10.32 -4.15 -1.70
CA THR A 439 -8.98 -3.79 -1.22
C THR A 439 -8.17 -3.06 -2.30
N SER A 440 -7.01 -2.54 -1.93
CA SER A 440 -5.94 -2.29 -2.90
C SER A 440 -5.48 -3.63 -3.49
N ALA A 441 -4.46 -3.58 -4.31
CA ALA A 441 -3.86 -4.76 -4.91
C ALA A 441 -2.34 -4.59 -4.98
N ASP A 442 -1.64 -5.70 -5.07
CA ASP A 442 -0.20 -5.75 -5.31
C ASP A 442 0.14 -6.61 -6.55
N THR A 443 1.40 -6.64 -6.92
CA THR A 443 1.94 -7.54 -7.91
C THR A 443 2.55 -8.78 -7.23
N VAL A 444 3.13 -9.68 -8.01
CA VAL A 444 3.92 -10.81 -7.47
C VAL A 444 5.31 -10.36 -6.98
N TYR A 445 5.68 -9.08 -7.19
CA TYR A 445 6.95 -8.52 -6.76
C TYR A 445 6.84 -7.93 -5.36
N MET A 446 7.70 -8.38 -4.46
CA MET A 446 7.60 -8.11 -3.03
C MET A 446 8.94 -7.76 -2.42
N GLU A 447 8.91 -7.44 -1.12
CA GLU A 447 10.06 -7.08 -0.30
C GLU A 447 10.81 -5.90 -0.89
N ILE A 448 10.61 -4.73 -0.32
CA ILE A 448 11.17 -3.49 -0.85
C ILE A 448 12.46 -3.09 -0.14
N ARG A 449 13.35 -2.43 -0.90
CA ARG A 449 14.38 -1.54 -0.36
C ARG A 449 14.12 -0.11 -0.82
N GLU A 450 14.72 0.87 -0.15
CA GLU A 450 14.44 2.29 -0.41
C GLU A 450 15.71 3.11 -0.68
N PRO A 451 16.40 2.86 -1.81
CA PRO A 451 17.57 3.65 -2.16
C PRO A 451 17.24 5.10 -2.46
N VAL A 452 18.14 6.00 -2.05
CA VAL A 452 18.06 7.43 -2.34
C VAL A 452 18.56 7.68 -3.76
N LEU A 453 17.85 8.52 -4.52
CA LEU A 453 18.26 8.94 -5.86
C LEU A 453 19.53 9.81 -5.82
N PRO A 454 20.30 9.89 -6.93
CA PRO A 454 21.59 10.54 -6.94
C PRO A 454 21.61 12.01 -6.48
N SER A 455 20.51 12.75 -6.66
CA SER A 455 20.42 14.14 -6.16
C SER A 455 20.29 14.24 -4.64
N GLY A 456 19.95 13.15 -3.95
CA GLY A 456 19.62 13.14 -2.53
C GLY A 456 18.21 13.63 -2.19
N LEU A 457 17.41 14.07 -3.16
CA LEU A 457 16.11 14.74 -2.94
C LEU A 457 14.92 13.78 -2.82
N ALA A 458 15.03 12.59 -3.39
CA ALA A 458 13.99 11.56 -3.31
C ALA A 458 14.61 10.19 -3.08
N GLN A 459 13.78 9.29 -2.57
CA GLN A 459 14.05 7.86 -2.48
C GLN A 459 12.95 7.09 -3.20
N ILE A 460 13.29 5.91 -3.73
CA ILE A 460 12.33 5.03 -4.39
C ILE A 460 12.18 3.73 -3.60
N ALA A 461 10.95 3.22 -3.50
CA ALA A 461 10.70 1.86 -3.08
C ALA A 461 10.82 0.95 -4.29
N VAL A 462 11.61 -0.13 -4.17
CA VAL A 462 11.83 -1.10 -5.25
C VAL A 462 11.80 -2.54 -4.73
N PRO A 463 10.97 -3.43 -5.30
CA PRO A 463 10.93 -4.85 -4.95
C PRO A 463 12.25 -5.58 -5.20
N MET A 464 12.55 -6.58 -4.35
CA MET A 464 13.77 -7.39 -4.43
C MET A 464 13.50 -8.86 -4.78
N LYS A 465 12.25 -9.35 -4.61
CA LYS A 465 11.89 -10.76 -4.85
C LYS A 465 10.60 -10.90 -5.63
N VAL A 466 10.39 -12.07 -6.20
CA VAL A 466 9.17 -12.45 -6.92
C VAL A 466 8.62 -13.77 -6.40
N TYR A 467 7.31 -13.81 -6.21
CA TYR A 467 6.59 -15.05 -5.91
C TYR A 467 6.22 -15.78 -7.19
N ARG A 468 6.54 -17.08 -7.27
CA ARG A 468 6.14 -17.97 -8.37
C ARG A 468 4.94 -18.81 -7.92
N GLY A 469 3.96 -18.96 -8.83
CA GLY A 469 2.77 -19.77 -8.56
C GLY A 469 1.85 -19.21 -7.49
N ARG A 470 1.93 -17.91 -7.15
CA ARG A 470 1.01 -17.27 -6.23
C ARG A 470 -0.42 -17.28 -6.81
N ALA A 471 -1.41 -17.69 -6.01
CA ALA A 471 -2.80 -17.78 -6.45
C ALA A 471 -3.39 -16.41 -6.79
N ARG A 472 -3.12 -15.36 -6.00
CA ARG A 472 -3.53 -13.98 -6.30
C ARG A 472 -2.57 -13.38 -7.34
N GLY A 473 -3.14 -12.98 -8.49
CA GLY A 473 -2.40 -12.42 -9.62
C GLY A 473 -1.93 -10.97 -9.41
N ASN A 474 -1.24 -10.44 -10.43
CA ASN A 474 -0.82 -9.03 -10.44
C ASN A 474 -2.03 -8.09 -10.45
N ASN A 475 -2.04 -7.13 -9.54
CA ASN A 475 -3.08 -6.12 -9.43
C ASN A 475 -4.50 -6.70 -9.30
N GLU A 476 -4.62 -7.86 -8.65
CA GLU A 476 -5.88 -8.51 -8.35
C GLU A 476 -6.31 -8.16 -6.92
N PRO A 477 -7.35 -7.32 -6.75
CA PRO A 477 -7.84 -6.95 -5.43
C PRO A 477 -8.70 -8.04 -4.81
N GLN A 478 -8.79 -8.07 -3.49
CA GLN A 478 -9.76 -8.88 -2.77
C GLN A 478 -11.11 -8.17 -2.78
N ARG A 479 -12.16 -8.87 -3.26
CA ARG A 479 -13.52 -8.35 -3.31
C ARG A 479 -14.37 -8.96 -2.20
N PRO A 480 -15.05 -8.11 -1.41
CA PRO A 480 -15.89 -8.61 -0.33
C PRO A 480 -17.14 -9.34 -0.86
N GLN A 481 -17.55 -10.39 -0.15
CA GLN A 481 -18.85 -11.02 -0.39
C GLN A 481 -20.02 -10.09 -0.05
N TYR A 482 -19.82 -9.20 0.93
CA TYR A 482 -20.81 -8.23 1.38
C TYR A 482 -20.27 -6.82 1.30
N ILE A 483 -20.66 -6.09 0.24
CA ILE A 483 -20.25 -4.72 0.03
C ILE A 483 -21.03 -3.80 0.96
N ILE A 484 -20.32 -2.96 1.72
CA ILE A 484 -20.90 -1.90 2.53
C ILE A 484 -20.76 -0.57 1.80
N ALA A 485 -21.86 -0.05 1.25
CA ALA A 485 -21.87 1.16 0.44
C ALA A 485 -21.73 2.47 1.26
N GLY A 486 -21.89 2.41 2.60
CA GLY A 486 -21.88 3.55 3.50
C GLY A 486 -20.49 4.13 3.77
N ASP A 487 -20.45 5.07 4.73
CA ASP A 487 -19.20 5.68 5.20
C ASP A 487 -18.37 4.63 5.97
N MET A 488 -17.16 4.36 5.49
CA MET A 488 -16.25 3.40 6.12
C MET A 488 -15.61 3.93 7.41
N SER A 489 -15.85 5.18 7.79
CA SER A 489 -15.44 5.74 9.09
C SER A 489 -16.51 5.67 10.17
N ASP A 490 -17.75 5.24 9.85
CA ASP A 490 -18.87 5.11 10.79
C ASP A 490 -18.90 3.69 11.40
N ASP A 491 -18.19 3.49 12.51
CA ASP A 491 -18.14 2.21 13.23
C ASP A 491 -19.53 1.68 13.62
N ALA A 492 -20.45 2.56 14.00
CA ALA A 492 -21.79 2.15 14.42
C ALA A 492 -22.61 1.61 13.24
N ALA A 493 -22.54 2.26 12.09
CA ALA A 493 -23.19 1.80 10.87
C ALA A 493 -22.58 0.48 10.36
N LEU A 494 -21.26 0.34 10.43
CA LEU A 494 -20.54 -0.87 10.06
C LEU A 494 -20.92 -2.06 10.96
N LEU A 495 -20.91 -1.86 12.27
CA LEU A 495 -21.33 -2.89 13.23
C LEU A 495 -22.80 -3.29 13.01
N ALA A 496 -23.69 -2.33 12.79
CA ALA A 496 -25.09 -2.61 12.49
C ALA A 496 -25.27 -3.39 11.17
N ALA A 497 -24.43 -3.12 10.16
CA ALA A 497 -24.43 -3.87 8.91
C ALA A 497 -23.98 -5.33 9.14
N ILE A 498 -22.89 -5.54 9.89
CA ILE A 498 -22.36 -6.88 10.20
C ILE A 498 -23.35 -7.70 11.03
N ARG A 499 -24.02 -7.05 12.02
CA ARG A 499 -25.06 -7.71 12.84
C ARG A 499 -26.23 -8.24 11.99
N ARG A 500 -26.63 -7.54 10.93
CA ARG A 500 -27.67 -8.00 10.00
C ARG A 500 -27.26 -9.23 9.15
N LEU A 501 -25.96 -9.53 9.07
CA LEU A 501 -25.43 -10.69 8.38
C LEU A 501 -25.42 -11.96 9.27
N GLN A 502 -25.71 -11.84 10.58
CA GLN A 502 -25.81 -13.00 11.45
C GLN A 502 -27.03 -13.83 11.08
N PRO A 503 -26.96 -15.20 11.19
CA PRO A 503 -28.13 -16.03 11.09
C PRO A 503 -29.08 -15.72 12.27
N ASP A 504 -30.38 -15.83 12.03
CA ASP A 504 -31.40 -15.75 13.07
C ASP A 504 -31.24 -16.88 14.10
#